data_e7dee7d10fe5a4a1aa119e34fd74a254
#
_entry.id   e7dee7d10fe5a4a1aa119e34fd74a254
#
_cell.length_a   1.000
_cell.length_b   1.000
_cell.length_c   1.000
_cell.angle_alpha   90.00
_cell.angle_beta   90.00
_cell.angle_gamma   90.00
#
_symmetry.space_group_name_H-M   'P 1'
#
loop_
_entity.id
_entity.type
_entity.pdbx_description
1 polymer ?
#
loop_
_entity_poly.entity_id
_entity_poly.type
_entity_poly.pdbx_seq_one_letter_code
_entity_poly.pdbx_strand_id
1 'polypeptide(L)'
;MRVAVVACGAIALHVGEIAERRGWQVDVHPLPPELHNRPERIAPRVAELLDRLEAGYDRVVVGYADCGTFGALDAELDARHIARLAGMHCYDVFGRDEVREAMAEQPGTYFLTDFLARSFDRTVWRSLGLDRHPDLRDAYFGNYTRVVWLAHRRTPELEGAARRAAAMLELPLEIAEVGDAGLERQLASLVAGSAA
;
A
#
# COMPACT_ATOMS: atom_id res chain seq x y z
N MET A 1 -5.44 11.60 -23.48
CA MET A 1 -5.65 12.11 -22.11
C MET A 1 -4.46 11.63 -21.27
N ARG A 2 -3.69 12.57 -20.75
CA ARG A 2 -2.55 12.27 -19.83
C ARG A 2 -3.03 12.33 -18.38
N VAL A 3 -2.80 11.27 -17.65
CA VAL A 3 -3.22 11.15 -16.24
C VAL A 3 -1.99 11.08 -15.34
N ALA A 4 -1.94 11.89 -14.28
CA ALA A 4 -0.98 11.72 -13.22
C ALA A 4 -1.60 10.86 -12.09
N VAL A 5 -0.82 9.90 -11.58
CA VAL A 5 -1.18 9.14 -10.39
C VAL A 5 -0.17 9.45 -9.28
N VAL A 6 -0.58 10.21 -8.28
CA VAL A 6 0.20 10.40 -7.06
C VAL A 6 0.07 9.15 -6.20
N ALA A 7 1.07 8.31 -6.17
CA ALA A 7 0.97 6.97 -5.57
C ALA A 7 1.84 6.81 -4.32
N CYS A 8 1.35 6.01 -3.38
CA CYS A 8 2.21 5.47 -2.33
C CYS A 8 3.35 4.65 -2.96
N GLY A 9 4.59 4.88 -2.55
CA GLY A 9 5.74 4.15 -3.07
C GLY A 9 5.65 2.63 -2.89
N ALA A 10 4.86 2.15 -1.94
CA ALA A 10 4.63 0.72 -1.74
C ALA A 10 3.81 0.07 -2.87
N ILE A 11 2.97 0.84 -3.58
CA ILE A 11 2.12 0.34 -4.67
C ILE A 11 2.47 0.94 -6.04
N ALA A 12 3.33 1.94 -6.08
CA ALA A 12 3.66 2.68 -7.30
C ALA A 12 4.14 1.77 -8.45
N LEU A 13 4.93 0.73 -8.14
CA LEU A 13 5.36 -0.25 -9.14
C LEU A 13 4.17 -0.97 -9.78
N HIS A 14 3.24 -1.45 -8.96
CA HIS A 14 2.03 -2.13 -9.45
C HIS A 14 1.15 -1.20 -10.30
N VAL A 15 1.02 0.08 -9.89
CA VAL A 15 0.30 1.08 -10.69
C VAL A 15 0.93 1.25 -12.08
N GLY A 16 2.26 1.37 -12.14
CA GLY A 16 2.99 1.47 -13.42
C GLY A 16 2.80 0.24 -14.31
N GLU A 17 2.94 -0.95 -13.76
CA GLU A 17 2.79 -2.21 -14.49
C GLU A 17 1.36 -2.42 -15.01
N ILE A 18 0.35 -2.04 -14.22
CA ILE A 18 -1.06 -2.07 -14.65
C ILE A 18 -1.28 -1.07 -15.79
N ALA A 19 -0.76 0.16 -15.65
CA ALA A 19 -0.90 1.19 -16.68
C ALA A 19 -0.27 0.75 -18.00
N GLU A 20 0.94 0.17 -17.97
CA GLU A 20 1.63 -0.36 -19.14
C GLU A 20 0.84 -1.49 -19.79
N ARG A 21 0.40 -2.48 -19.00
CA ARG A 21 -0.39 -3.63 -19.49
C ARG A 21 -1.71 -3.19 -20.15
N ARG A 22 -2.31 -2.12 -19.63
CA ARG A 22 -3.58 -1.56 -20.14
C ARG A 22 -3.39 -0.53 -21.26
N GLY A 23 -2.16 -0.15 -21.57
CA GLY A 23 -1.87 0.88 -22.55
C GLY A 23 -2.35 2.28 -22.15
N TRP A 24 -2.47 2.56 -20.84
CA TRP A 24 -2.89 3.86 -20.34
C TRP A 24 -1.76 4.89 -20.40
N GLN A 25 -2.08 6.12 -20.77
CA GLN A 25 -1.15 7.26 -20.71
C GLN A 25 -1.11 7.82 -19.29
N VAL A 26 -0.44 7.08 -18.41
CA VAL A 26 -0.33 7.38 -16.98
C VAL A 26 1.12 7.64 -16.60
N ASP A 27 1.36 8.78 -15.97
CA ASP A 27 2.62 9.10 -15.31
C ASP A 27 2.47 8.88 -13.81
N VAL A 28 3.28 7.97 -13.24
CA VAL A 28 3.24 7.64 -11.80
C VAL A 28 4.22 8.52 -11.04
N HIS A 29 3.74 9.22 -10.03
CA HIS A 29 4.52 10.09 -9.15
C HIS A 29 4.55 9.51 -7.73
N PRO A 30 5.57 8.70 -7.39
CA PRO A 30 5.65 8.03 -6.10
C PRO A 30 6.03 8.99 -4.97
N LEU A 31 5.35 8.87 -3.83
CA LEU A 31 5.78 9.42 -2.56
C LEU A 31 6.48 8.36 -1.71
N PRO A 32 7.43 8.76 -0.84
CA PRO A 32 8.18 7.82 -0.01
C PRO A 32 7.25 6.92 0.81
N PRO A 33 7.45 5.60 0.80
CA PRO A 33 6.60 4.67 1.57
C PRO A 33 6.76 4.85 3.08
N GLU A 34 7.86 5.43 3.54
CA GLU A 34 8.15 5.76 4.93
C GLU A 34 7.15 6.78 5.52
N LEU A 35 6.36 7.46 4.68
CA LEU A 35 5.25 8.32 5.15
C LEU A 35 4.23 7.55 5.98
N HIS A 36 4.10 6.22 5.79
CA HIS A 36 3.23 5.39 6.64
C HIS A 36 3.64 5.37 8.12
N ASN A 37 4.91 5.63 8.42
CA ASN A 37 5.39 5.74 9.79
C ASN A 37 5.00 7.11 10.43
N ARG A 38 4.49 8.03 9.61
CA ARG A 38 4.03 9.37 10.01
C ARG A 38 2.84 9.79 9.15
N PRO A 39 1.68 9.12 9.33
CA PRO A 39 0.51 9.30 8.47
C PRO A 39 -0.02 10.74 8.43
N GLU A 40 0.22 11.52 9.49
CA GLU A 40 -0.09 12.95 9.53
C GLU A 40 0.64 13.78 8.45
N ARG A 41 1.68 13.22 7.83
CA ARG A 41 2.44 13.87 6.76
C ARG A 41 1.96 13.48 5.36
N ILE A 42 1.10 12.48 5.23
CA ILE A 42 0.63 12.00 3.91
C ILE A 42 -0.14 13.11 3.21
N ALA A 43 -1.21 13.63 3.82
CA ALA A 43 -2.04 14.66 3.20
C ALA A 43 -1.25 15.90 2.77
N PRO A 44 -0.40 16.52 3.63
CA PRO A 44 0.42 17.67 3.19
C PRO A 44 1.38 17.34 2.04
N ARG A 45 2.00 16.15 2.03
CA ARG A 45 2.92 15.77 0.95
C ARG A 45 2.19 15.46 -0.36
N VAL A 46 0.99 14.91 -0.28
CA VAL A 46 0.11 14.75 -1.44
C VAL A 46 -0.27 16.12 -1.99
N ALA A 47 -0.74 17.05 -1.15
CA ALA A 47 -1.10 18.41 -1.55
C ALA A 47 0.04 19.14 -2.28
N GLU A 48 1.25 19.15 -1.71
CA GLU A 48 2.43 19.75 -2.33
C GLU A 48 2.73 19.18 -3.73
N LEU A 49 2.47 17.89 -3.93
CA LEU A 49 2.70 17.24 -5.23
C LEU A 49 1.57 17.57 -6.20
N LEU A 50 0.32 17.60 -5.74
CA LEU A 50 -0.85 18.01 -6.53
C LEU A 50 -0.69 19.44 -7.07
N ASP A 51 -0.27 20.41 -6.25
CA ASP A 51 -0.02 21.80 -6.66
C ASP A 51 0.93 21.91 -7.85
N ARG A 52 1.87 20.97 -7.97
CA ARG A 52 2.83 20.95 -9.08
C ARG A 52 2.31 20.24 -10.33
N LEU A 53 1.35 19.33 -10.17
CA LEU A 53 0.91 18.44 -11.25
C LEU A 53 -0.36 18.90 -11.94
N GLU A 54 -1.29 19.55 -11.23
CA GLU A 54 -2.62 19.88 -11.74
C GLU A 54 -2.60 20.66 -13.06
N ALA A 55 -1.65 21.57 -13.25
CA ALA A 55 -1.56 22.35 -14.49
C ALA A 55 -0.98 21.58 -15.70
N GLY A 56 -0.38 20.40 -15.49
CA GLY A 56 0.34 19.66 -16.51
C GLY A 56 -0.36 18.41 -17.05
N TYR A 57 -1.51 18.06 -16.47
CA TYR A 57 -2.24 16.82 -16.80
C TYR A 57 -3.71 17.08 -17.03
N ASP A 58 -4.33 16.27 -17.89
CA ASP A 58 -5.77 16.32 -18.14
C ASP A 58 -6.56 15.84 -16.91
N ARG A 59 -5.90 15.00 -16.07
CA ARG A 59 -6.46 14.48 -14.83
C ARG A 59 -5.34 14.11 -13.86
N VAL A 60 -5.59 14.35 -12.57
CA VAL A 60 -4.77 13.87 -11.48
C VAL A 60 -5.63 13.00 -10.57
N VAL A 61 -5.10 11.85 -10.13
CA VAL A 61 -5.74 10.96 -9.18
C VAL A 61 -4.74 10.50 -8.12
N VAL A 62 -5.25 10.04 -6.98
CA VAL A 62 -4.41 9.68 -5.85
C VAL A 62 -4.44 8.17 -5.59
N GLY A 63 -3.28 7.54 -5.72
CA GLY A 63 -3.03 6.13 -5.46
C GLY A 63 -2.68 5.89 -3.98
N TYR A 64 -3.56 6.33 -3.07
CA TYR A 64 -3.55 6.05 -1.64
C TYR A 64 -4.93 5.59 -1.18
N ALA A 65 -5.00 4.63 -0.24
CA ALA A 65 -6.14 4.45 0.65
C ALA A 65 -6.08 5.49 1.77
N ASP A 66 -6.91 5.40 2.82
CA ASP A 66 -6.81 6.32 3.97
C ASP A 66 -5.43 6.24 4.67
N CYS A 67 -4.90 5.03 4.84
CA CYS A 67 -3.55 4.79 5.36
C CYS A 67 -3.24 5.47 6.71
N GLY A 68 -4.25 5.65 7.57
CA GLY A 68 -4.10 6.25 8.89
C GLY A 68 -4.12 7.78 8.91
N THR A 69 -4.61 8.41 7.84
CA THR A 69 -4.83 9.87 7.79
C THR A 69 -6.11 10.29 8.52
N PHE A 70 -7.00 9.33 8.83
CA PHE A 70 -8.27 9.57 9.51
C PHE A 70 -9.12 10.67 8.86
N GLY A 71 -9.19 10.66 7.52
CA GLY A 71 -9.95 11.62 6.72
C GLY A 71 -9.21 12.91 6.39
N ALA A 72 -8.00 13.16 6.91
CA ALA A 72 -7.24 14.36 6.54
C ALA A 72 -6.88 14.38 5.04
N LEU A 73 -6.60 13.21 4.45
CA LEU A 73 -6.38 13.10 3.02
C LEU A 73 -7.66 13.37 2.24
N ASP A 74 -8.81 12.85 2.69
CA ASP A 74 -10.10 13.11 2.04
C ASP A 74 -10.45 14.59 2.03
N ALA A 75 -10.29 15.28 3.17
CA ALA A 75 -10.55 16.71 3.28
C ALA A 75 -9.72 17.54 2.28
N GLU A 76 -8.45 17.18 2.05
CA GLU A 76 -7.58 17.82 1.07
C GLU A 76 -8.03 17.54 -0.36
N LEU A 77 -8.43 16.31 -0.66
CA LEU A 77 -8.81 15.88 -2.00
C LEU A 77 -10.21 16.36 -2.41
N ASP A 78 -11.16 16.39 -1.46
CA ASP A 78 -12.53 16.90 -1.69
C ASP A 78 -12.50 18.38 -2.10
N ALA A 79 -11.66 19.20 -1.46
CA ALA A 79 -11.48 20.60 -1.80
C ALA A 79 -10.99 20.82 -3.26
N ARG A 80 -10.34 19.80 -3.84
CA ARG A 80 -9.78 19.81 -5.20
C ARG A 80 -10.62 18.99 -6.20
N HIS A 81 -11.66 18.30 -5.74
CA HIS A 81 -12.42 17.33 -6.55
C HIS A 81 -11.56 16.22 -7.15
N ILE A 82 -10.55 15.76 -6.40
CA ILE A 82 -9.62 14.69 -6.78
C ILE A 82 -10.04 13.39 -6.10
N ALA A 83 -10.12 12.30 -6.86
CA ALA A 83 -10.45 10.99 -6.34
C ALA A 83 -9.21 10.18 -5.94
N ARG A 84 -9.38 9.31 -4.95
CA ARG A 84 -8.35 8.38 -4.48
C ARG A 84 -8.82 6.92 -4.50
N LEU A 85 -7.89 5.99 -4.26
CA LEU A 85 -8.22 4.58 -4.02
C LEU A 85 -9.09 4.45 -2.76
N ALA A 86 -10.13 3.62 -2.85
CA ALA A 86 -10.99 3.31 -1.73
C ALA A 86 -10.34 2.30 -0.77
N GLY A 87 -10.66 2.40 0.52
CA GLY A 87 -10.19 1.50 1.57
C GLY A 87 -9.50 2.22 2.71
N MET A 88 -9.28 1.48 3.80
CA MET A 88 -8.57 1.98 4.98
C MET A 88 -7.07 1.82 4.83
N HIS A 89 -6.62 0.75 4.17
CA HIS A 89 -5.21 0.42 3.99
C HIS A 89 -4.96 -0.07 2.56
N CYS A 90 -3.68 -0.07 2.14
CA CYS A 90 -3.29 -0.66 0.85
C CYS A 90 -3.66 -2.16 0.75
N TYR A 91 -3.77 -2.87 1.84
CA TYR A 91 -4.23 -4.26 1.87
C TYR A 91 -5.64 -4.40 1.29
N ASP A 92 -6.57 -3.47 1.66
CA ASP A 92 -7.94 -3.45 1.14
C ASP A 92 -8.01 -3.19 -0.36
N VAL A 93 -7.00 -2.51 -0.89
CA VAL A 93 -6.91 -2.21 -2.32
C VAL A 93 -6.59 -3.46 -3.13
N PHE A 94 -5.77 -4.36 -2.57
CA PHE A 94 -5.36 -5.58 -3.24
C PHE A 94 -6.33 -6.74 -3.02
N GLY A 95 -6.64 -7.07 -1.75
CA GLY A 95 -7.39 -8.24 -1.34
C GLY A 95 -8.33 -7.94 -0.18
N ARG A 96 -9.37 -7.11 -0.41
CA ARG A 96 -10.30 -6.70 0.65
C ARG A 96 -10.98 -7.88 1.32
N ASP A 97 -11.43 -8.85 0.53
CA ASP A 97 -12.15 -10.00 1.06
C ASP A 97 -11.22 -10.93 1.82
N GLU A 98 -10.05 -11.20 1.29
CA GLU A 98 -9.02 -12.01 1.94
C GLU A 98 -8.55 -11.38 3.27
N VAL A 99 -8.37 -10.06 3.30
CA VAL A 99 -8.01 -9.34 4.54
C VAL A 99 -9.14 -9.42 5.56
N ARG A 100 -10.38 -9.19 5.14
CA ARG A 100 -11.55 -9.26 6.02
C ARG A 100 -11.74 -10.67 6.60
N GLU A 101 -11.64 -11.68 5.77
CA GLU A 101 -11.77 -13.09 6.18
C GLU A 101 -10.67 -13.48 7.15
N ALA A 102 -9.41 -13.18 6.82
CA ALA A 102 -8.27 -13.46 7.68
C ALA A 102 -8.37 -12.77 9.04
N MET A 103 -8.83 -11.50 9.08
CA MET A 103 -9.05 -10.77 10.33
C MET A 103 -10.24 -11.30 11.14
N ALA A 104 -11.29 -11.76 10.47
CA ALA A 104 -12.43 -12.38 11.16
C ALA A 104 -12.07 -13.74 11.77
N GLU A 105 -11.26 -14.53 11.07
CA GLU A 105 -10.78 -15.81 11.54
C GLU A 105 -9.78 -15.67 12.68
N GLN A 106 -8.79 -14.77 12.52
CA GLN A 106 -7.69 -14.58 13.46
C GLN A 106 -7.25 -13.12 13.51
N PRO A 107 -7.77 -12.32 14.47
CA PRO A 107 -7.45 -10.88 14.58
C PRO A 107 -5.96 -10.58 14.75
N GLY A 108 -5.19 -11.52 15.34
CA GLY A 108 -3.72 -11.43 15.45
C GLY A 108 -3.00 -11.72 14.12
N THR A 109 -3.53 -11.30 12.98
CA THR A 109 -2.89 -11.49 11.67
C THR A 109 -2.04 -10.27 11.29
N TYR A 110 -0.75 -10.50 11.01
CA TYR A 110 0.15 -9.50 10.42
C TYR A 110 0.20 -9.67 8.91
N PHE A 111 -0.13 -8.63 8.16
CA PHE A 111 -0.13 -8.69 6.70
C PHE A 111 1.19 -8.23 6.11
N LEU A 112 1.66 -8.96 5.09
CA LEU A 112 2.73 -8.55 4.20
C LEU A 112 2.17 -8.34 2.78
N THR A 113 2.61 -7.29 2.11
CA THR A 113 2.54 -7.16 0.65
C THR A 113 3.88 -7.55 0.04
N ASP A 114 3.97 -7.67 -1.28
CA ASP A 114 5.25 -7.91 -1.98
C ASP A 114 6.30 -6.86 -1.62
N PHE A 115 5.87 -5.59 -1.51
CA PHE A 115 6.74 -4.50 -1.09
C PHE A 115 7.29 -4.71 0.33
N LEU A 116 6.39 -5.00 1.29
CA LEU A 116 6.80 -5.22 2.69
C LEU A 116 7.68 -6.46 2.82
N ALA A 117 7.38 -7.55 2.11
CA ALA A 117 8.21 -8.74 2.13
C ALA A 117 9.66 -8.44 1.71
N ARG A 118 9.85 -7.68 0.61
CA ARG A 118 11.19 -7.28 0.13
C ARG A 118 11.91 -6.31 1.05
N SER A 119 11.19 -5.42 1.69
CA SER A 119 11.76 -4.28 2.43
C SER A 119 11.69 -4.43 3.94
N PHE A 120 11.18 -5.56 4.47
CA PHE A 120 10.85 -5.78 5.86
C PHE A 120 11.99 -5.41 6.84
N ASP A 121 13.20 -5.87 6.56
CA ASP A 121 14.37 -5.55 7.40
C ASP A 121 14.57 -4.04 7.52
N ARG A 122 14.47 -3.31 6.42
CA ARG A 122 14.72 -1.86 6.40
C ARG A 122 13.54 -1.06 6.94
N THR A 123 12.33 -1.37 6.46
CA THR A 123 11.14 -0.52 6.69
C THR A 123 10.40 -0.85 7.98
N VAL A 124 10.60 -2.05 8.53
CA VAL A 124 9.98 -2.49 9.78
C VAL A 124 11.04 -2.75 10.83
N TRP A 125 11.88 -3.77 10.64
CA TRP A 125 12.79 -4.26 11.67
C TRP A 125 13.75 -3.17 12.18
N ARG A 126 14.51 -2.55 11.28
CA ARG A 126 15.45 -1.48 11.66
C ARG A 126 14.76 -0.17 12.02
N SER A 127 13.64 0.15 11.39
CA SER A 127 12.90 1.38 11.69
C SER A 127 12.32 1.38 13.11
N LEU A 128 11.99 0.20 13.64
CA LEU A 128 11.57 -0.01 15.02
C LEU A 128 12.75 -0.22 16.00
N GLY A 129 13.98 -0.24 15.49
CA GLY A 129 15.19 -0.45 16.29
C GLY A 129 15.40 -1.87 16.78
N LEU A 130 14.71 -2.87 16.18
CA LEU A 130 14.78 -4.26 16.58
C LEU A 130 16.12 -4.94 16.21
N ASP A 131 16.88 -4.34 15.30
CA ASP A 131 18.26 -4.72 15.02
C ASP A 131 19.20 -4.46 16.20
N ARG A 132 18.88 -3.48 17.05
CA ARG A 132 19.64 -3.07 18.23
C ARG A 132 19.00 -3.54 19.53
N HIS A 133 17.70 -3.70 19.53
CA HIS A 133 16.87 -4.03 20.70
C HIS A 133 15.88 -5.15 20.36
N PRO A 134 16.38 -6.40 20.12
CA PRO A 134 15.53 -7.53 19.71
C PRO A 134 14.51 -7.91 20.81
N ASP A 135 14.79 -7.59 22.06
CA ASP A 135 13.90 -7.76 23.20
C ASP A 135 12.58 -6.98 23.09
N LEU A 136 12.56 -5.93 22.26
CA LEU A 136 11.32 -5.16 21.98
C LEU A 136 10.39 -5.85 20.98
N ARG A 137 10.81 -6.96 20.35
CA ARG A 137 9.96 -7.66 19.38
C ARG A 137 8.58 -7.99 19.96
N ASP A 138 8.55 -8.56 21.16
CA ASP A 138 7.30 -8.97 21.79
C ASP A 138 6.42 -7.77 22.20
N ALA A 139 7.03 -6.62 22.48
CA ALA A 139 6.28 -5.38 22.73
C ALA A 139 5.53 -4.88 21.48
N TYR A 140 6.13 -5.05 20.29
CA TYR A 140 5.53 -4.64 19.02
C TYR A 140 4.66 -5.73 18.40
N PHE A 141 5.08 -6.99 18.48
CA PHE A 141 4.50 -8.09 17.71
C PHE A 141 3.90 -9.22 18.55
N GLY A 142 3.96 -9.14 19.87
CA GLY A 142 3.48 -10.21 20.76
C GLY A 142 1.97 -10.51 20.68
N ASN A 143 1.18 -9.61 20.11
CA ASN A 143 -0.25 -9.85 19.85
C ASN A 143 -0.52 -10.51 18.50
N TYR A 144 0.48 -10.65 17.62
CA TYR A 144 0.31 -11.34 16.35
C TYR A 144 0.58 -12.82 16.53
N THR A 145 -0.18 -13.63 15.79
CA THR A 145 -0.15 -15.10 15.89
C THR A 145 0.16 -15.76 14.55
N ARG A 146 0.05 -15.01 13.46
CA ARG A 146 0.46 -15.42 12.11
C ARG A 146 0.84 -14.24 11.24
N VAL A 147 1.56 -14.53 10.17
CA VAL A 147 1.82 -13.64 9.04
C VAL A 147 1.03 -14.14 7.84
N VAL A 148 0.27 -13.26 7.18
CA VAL A 148 -0.35 -13.55 5.88
C VAL A 148 0.32 -12.70 4.82
N TRP A 149 0.97 -13.34 3.86
CA TRP A 149 1.50 -12.65 2.69
C TRP A 149 0.44 -12.56 1.60
N LEU A 150 -0.02 -11.35 1.32
CA LEU A 150 -0.89 -11.02 0.20
C LEU A 150 -0.02 -10.97 -1.07
N ALA A 151 0.11 -12.09 -1.74
CA ALA A 151 0.99 -12.24 -2.89
C ALA A 151 0.32 -11.68 -4.16
N HIS A 152 0.87 -10.60 -4.71
CA HIS A 152 0.46 -10.08 -6.01
C HIS A 152 1.06 -10.92 -7.13
N ARG A 153 2.33 -11.27 -6.97
CA ARG A 153 3.04 -12.26 -7.80
C ARG A 153 3.80 -13.22 -6.90
N ARG A 154 3.53 -14.50 -7.07
CA ARG A 154 4.27 -15.51 -6.34
C ARG A 154 5.52 -15.88 -7.13
N THR A 155 6.68 -15.39 -6.70
CA THR A 155 7.99 -15.77 -7.19
C THR A 155 8.82 -16.40 -6.07
N PRO A 156 9.80 -17.28 -6.39
CA PRO A 156 10.67 -17.86 -5.37
C PRO A 156 11.38 -16.81 -4.52
N GLU A 157 11.78 -15.68 -5.11
CA GLU A 157 12.46 -14.58 -4.42
C GLU A 157 11.54 -13.90 -3.41
N LEU A 158 10.28 -13.62 -3.80
CA LEU A 158 9.28 -13.00 -2.94
C LEU A 158 8.84 -13.95 -1.82
N GLU A 159 8.62 -15.21 -2.15
CA GLU A 159 8.29 -16.22 -1.15
C GLU A 159 9.43 -16.38 -0.14
N GLY A 160 10.68 -16.41 -0.61
CA GLY A 160 11.87 -16.42 0.26
C GLY A 160 11.94 -15.17 1.15
N ALA A 161 11.60 -14.00 0.63
CA ALA A 161 11.56 -12.76 1.40
C ALA A 161 10.45 -12.77 2.47
N ALA A 162 9.24 -13.22 2.11
CA ALA A 162 8.12 -13.35 3.04
C ALA A 162 8.44 -14.35 4.17
N ARG A 163 9.07 -15.50 3.84
CA ARG A 163 9.52 -16.48 4.84
C ARG A 163 10.56 -15.90 5.80
N ARG A 164 11.51 -15.11 5.30
CA ARG A 164 12.48 -14.42 6.17
C ARG A 164 11.80 -13.42 7.10
N ALA A 165 10.86 -12.62 6.59
CA ALA A 165 10.12 -11.67 7.43
C ALA A 165 9.32 -12.37 8.52
N ALA A 166 8.61 -13.44 8.18
CA ALA A 166 7.86 -14.25 9.15
C ALA A 166 8.80 -14.91 10.20
N ALA A 167 9.96 -15.41 9.77
CA ALA A 167 10.96 -15.97 10.67
C ALA A 167 11.54 -14.94 11.66
N MET A 168 11.77 -13.69 11.20
CA MET A 168 12.20 -12.59 12.08
C MET A 168 11.16 -12.28 13.16
N LEU A 169 9.88 -12.44 12.83
CA LEU A 169 8.77 -12.28 13.78
C LEU A 169 8.51 -13.53 14.64
N GLU A 170 9.12 -14.66 14.28
CA GLU A 170 8.85 -15.98 14.88
C GLU A 170 7.39 -16.42 14.75
N LEU A 171 6.76 -16.06 13.62
CA LEU A 171 5.36 -16.36 13.34
C LEU A 171 5.23 -17.30 12.13
N PRO A 172 4.20 -18.18 12.11
CA PRO A 172 3.89 -18.98 10.94
C PRO A 172 3.50 -18.09 9.76
N LEU A 173 3.89 -18.48 8.53
CA LEU A 173 3.54 -17.81 7.29
C LEU A 173 2.44 -18.55 6.56
N GLU A 174 1.41 -17.83 6.19
CA GLU A 174 0.39 -18.22 5.24
C GLU A 174 0.49 -17.36 3.98
N ILE A 175 0.06 -17.89 2.83
CA ILE A 175 0.14 -17.21 1.53
C ILE A 175 -1.26 -17.10 0.96
N ALA A 176 -1.71 -15.88 0.73
CA ALA A 176 -2.93 -15.57 0.01
C ALA A 176 -2.57 -14.97 -1.37
N GLU A 177 -2.88 -15.68 -2.45
CA GLU A 177 -2.63 -15.19 -3.82
C GLU A 177 -3.77 -14.24 -4.22
N VAL A 178 -3.54 -12.94 -4.07
CA VAL A 178 -4.56 -11.90 -4.34
C VAL A 178 -4.43 -11.28 -5.73
N GLY A 179 -3.24 -11.33 -6.34
CA GLY A 179 -2.98 -10.64 -7.59
C GLY A 179 -3.13 -9.13 -7.48
N ASP A 180 -3.31 -8.46 -8.61
CA ASP A 180 -3.49 -7.01 -8.69
C ASP A 180 -4.87 -6.58 -9.23
N ALA A 181 -5.79 -7.52 -9.43
CA ALA A 181 -7.11 -7.25 -10.01
C ALA A 181 -7.95 -6.25 -9.19
N GLY A 182 -7.81 -6.23 -7.87
CA GLY A 182 -8.47 -5.25 -6.99
C GLY A 182 -7.98 -3.83 -7.27
N LEU A 183 -6.68 -3.64 -7.29
CA LEU A 183 -6.04 -2.36 -7.61
C LEU A 183 -6.37 -1.94 -9.05
N GLU A 184 -6.29 -2.86 -10.02
CA GLU A 184 -6.59 -2.57 -11.42
C GLU A 184 -8.01 -2.05 -11.63
N ARG A 185 -9.02 -2.67 -11.00
CA ARG A 185 -10.42 -2.20 -11.09
C ARG A 185 -10.57 -0.78 -10.55
N GLN A 186 -9.98 -0.48 -9.40
CA GLN A 186 -10.05 0.85 -8.80
C GLN A 186 -9.32 1.89 -9.67
N LEU A 187 -8.12 1.58 -10.15
CA LEU A 187 -7.36 2.46 -11.04
C LEU A 187 -8.13 2.73 -12.34
N ALA A 188 -8.76 1.70 -12.94
CA ALA A 188 -9.56 1.89 -14.14
C ALA A 188 -10.70 2.89 -13.93
N SER A 189 -11.40 2.81 -12.79
CA SER A 189 -12.44 3.78 -12.42
C SER A 189 -11.88 5.19 -12.27
N LEU A 190 -10.76 5.35 -11.54
CA LEU A 190 -10.12 6.64 -11.32
C LEU A 190 -9.62 7.28 -12.64
N VAL A 191 -8.95 6.49 -13.47
CA VAL A 191 -8.41 6.95 -14.77
C VAL A 191 -9.54 7.34 -15.72
N ALA A 192 -10.64 6.58 -15.76
CA ALA A 192 -11.81 6.88 -16.58
C ALA A 192 -12.62 8.08 -16.07
N GLY A 193 -12.49 8.44 -14.78
CA GLY A 193 -13.27 9.51 -14.14
C GLY A 193 -14.70 9.11 -13.81
N SER A 194 -14.94 7.82 -13.73
CA SER A 194 -16.19 7.31 -13.19
C SER A 194 -16.10 7.40 -11.66
N ALA A 195 -17.01 8.12 -11.01
CA ALA A 195 -17.13 8.09 -9.56
C ALA A 195 -17.33 6.62 -9.12
N ALA A 196 -16.54 6.18 -8.13
CA ALA A 196 -16.69 4.87 -7.54
C ALA A 196 -17.94 4.82 -6.66
#